data_aff7693587f153afdebf79793a2a8b7b
#
_entry.id   aff7693587f153afdebf79793a2a8b7b
#
_cell.length_a   1.000
_cell.length_b   1.000
_cell.length_c   1.000
_cell.angle_alpha   90.00
_cell.angle_beta   90.00
_cell.angle_gamma   90.00
#
_symmetry.space_group_name_H-M   'P 1'
#
loop_
_entity.id
_entity.type
_entity.pdbx_description
1 polymer ?
#
loop_
_entity_poly.entity_id
_entity_poly.type
_entity_poly.pdbx_seq_one_letter_code
_entity_poly.pdbx_strand_id
1 'polypeptide(L)'
;APWLLIGRSPRPIKNLFPPPEKMHDNVSRGPELRETTREMLMLRRSALLAGGLAIGVMMMTAVASADALKEEIVPTGKLRVAIAISPAGGAFWSTKKADGSYAGVPVDLGKAMASKLGVPVEYIVHQNSGQITDAASSGKWDVTFLPEDPARAKKMAFGPIYEVADATYIVKPGSPVTNFEQLDQAGIKVAAVNNTTTMRGAMVHLKNAKVTGYQTYDEIFGLLKAGQIDAFALSRDQLEAMAKQIPGTRVLGETFKKTVTAVAVPLDHPLALSFVTDFMKDAIADGIMRRAYDDNGLKGKPVRTE
;
A
#
# COMPACT_ATOMS: atom_id res chain seq x y z
N ALA A 1 58.89 -18.33 2.39
CA ALA A 1 59.87 -18.56 3.44
C ALA A 1 59.30 -18.13 4.79
N PRO A 2 59.48 -19.00 5.79
CA PRO A 2 58.58 -19.04 6.94
C PRO A 2 59.18 -18.43 8.20
N TRP A 3 58.34 -18.16 9.21
CA TRP A 3 58.85 -18.10 10.59
C TRP A 3 57.92 -18.89 11.53
N LEU A 4 58.54 -19.87 12.10
CA LEU A 4 58.11 -20.66 13.26
C LEU A 4 57.99 -19.86 14.49
N LEU A 5 57.04 -20.18 15.43
CA LEU A 5 57.03 -19.74 16.68
C LEU A 5 56.80 -20.59 17.80
N ILE A 6 57.37 -20.65 18.73
CA ILE A 6 57.56 -21.47 19.91
C ILE A 6 56.45 -21.30 20.90
N GLY A 7 55.92 -22.43 21.37
CA GLY A 7 54.90 -22.49 22.41
C GLY A 7 55.50 -22.25 23.81
N ARG A 8 54.66 -21.76 24.69
CA ARG A 8 54.80 -21.90 26.14
C ARG A 8 53.51 -22.30 26.78
N SER A 9 53.50 -23.50 27.28
CA SER A 9 52.47 -24.06 28.17
C SER A 9 52.56 -23.38 29.57
N PRO A 10 51.44 -23.01 30.19
CA PRO A 10 51.45 -22.58 31.58
C PRO A 10 51.38 -23.80 32.53
N ARG A 11 52.22 -23.70 33.55
CA ARG A 11 52.34 -24.68 34.65
C ARG A 11 51.10 -24.70 35.54
N PRO A 12 50.72 -25.84 36.15
CA PRO A 12 49.62 -25.92 37.10
C PRO A 12 50.00 -25.34 38.47
N ILE A 13 49.16 -24.47 39.00
CA ILE A 13 49.25 -23.98 40.37
C ILE A 13 48.58 -25.00 41.25
N LYS A 14 49.40 -25.64 42.12
CA LYS A 14 48.94 -26.52 43.16
C LYS A 14 48.63 -25.71 44.45
N ASN A 15 47.45 -26.01 44.99
CA ASN A 15 47.08 -25.93 46.42
C ASN A 15 47.34 -24.64 47.21
N LEU A 16 46.21 -23.89 47.37
CA LEU A 16 46.11 -22.94 48.47
C LEU A 16 44.68 -22.95 49.05
N PHE A 17 44.31 -24.02 49.72
CA PHE A 17 43.20 -24.01 50.69
C PHE A 17 43.55 -24.90 51.87
N PRO A 18 43.42 -24.40 53.10
CA PRO A 18 43.57 -25.21 54.31
C PRO A 18 42.33 -26.12 54.47
N PRO A 19 42.49 -27.23 55.22
CA PRO A 19 41.40 -28.19 55.45
C PRO A 19 40.30 -27.57 56.34
N PRO A 20 39.01 -28.01 56.19
CA PRO A 20 37.93 -27.46 56.96
C PRO A 20 38.00 -27.96 58.43
N GLU A 21 37.92 -27.02 59.32
CA GLU A 21 37.78 -27.21 60.74
C GLU A 21 36.39 -27.85 61.04
N LYS A 22 36.37 -28.90 61.86
CA LYS A 22 35.12 -29.56 62.33
C LYS A 22 34.38 -28.63 63.26
N MET A 23 33.31 -28.02 62.76
CA MET A 23 32.37 -27.30 63.60
C MET A 23 31.26 -28.26 64.07
N HIS A 24 31.11 -28.38 65.38
CA HIS A 24 30.13 -29.17 66.05
C HIS A 24 28.69 -28.77 65.71
N ASP A 25 27.86 -29.75 65.33
CA ASP A 25 26.44 -29.62 65.22
C ASP A 25 25.83 -29.31 66.57
N ASN A 26 25.29 -28.13 66.75
CA ASN A 26 24.22 -27.85 67.66
C ASN A 26 23.50 -26.54 67.35
N VAL A 27 22.55 -26.60 66.40
CA VAL A 27 21.56 -25.53 66.22
C VAL A 27 20.20 -26.19 66.13
N SER A 28 19.47 -26.17 67.25
CA SER A 28 18.05 -26.43 67.34
C SER A 28 17.31 -25.40 66.48
N ARG A 29 16.88 -25.78 65.27
CA ARG A 29 16.06 -24.96 64.42
C ARG A 29 14.64 -24.83 64.98
N GLY A 30 14.31 -23.70 65.56
CA GLY A 30 12.98 -23.37 66.05
C GLY A 30 11.93 -23.33 64.91
N PRO A 31 10.64 -23.35 65.27
CA PRO A 31 9.50 -23.44 64.39
C PRO A 31 9.36 -22.25 63.40
N GLU A 32 9.96 -21.09 63.71
CA GLU A 32 9.84 -19.88 62.88
C GLU A 32 10.42 -19.98 61.46
N LEU A 33 11.48 -20.80 61.24
CA LEU A 33 12.07 -20.97 59.88
C LEU A 33 11.22 -21.83 58.95
N ARG A 34 10.23 -22.55 59.47
CA ARG A 34 9.34 -23.35 58.62
C ARG A 34 8.15 -22.54 58.10
N GLU A 35 7.70 -21.51 58.81
CA GLU A 35 6.63 -20.64 58.38
C GLU A 35 7.07 -19.71 57.24
N THR A 36 8.25 -19.07 57.34
CA THR A 36 8.78 -18.18 56.30
C THR A 36 9.04 -18.88 54.96
N THR A 37 9.46 -20.16 55.02
CA THR A 37 9.69 -20.96 53.81
C THR A 37 8.37 -21.34 53.11
N ARG A 38 7.33 -21.58 53.92
CA ARG A 38 6.00 -21.93 53.41
C ARG A 38 5.29 -20.71 52.81
N GLU A 39 5.42 -19.55 53.40
CA GLU A 39 4.90 -18.29 52.85
C GLU A 39 5.63 -17.87 51.56
N MET A 40 6.95 -18.02 51.52
CA MET A 40 7.72 -17.74 50.29
C MET A 40 7.36 -18.70 49.15
N LEU A 41 7.06 -19.96 49.45
CA LEU A 41 6.62 -20.94 48.45
C LEU A 41 5.20 -20.67 47.96
N MET A 42 4.32 -20.20 48.83
CA MET A 42 2.95 -19.78 48.48
C MET A 42 2.95 -18.52 47.62
N LEU A 43 3.76 -17.51 47.97
CA LEU A 43 3.94 -16.28 47.16
C LEU A 43 4.52 -16.57 45.78
N ARG A 44 5.50 -17.47 45.63
CA ARG A 44 6.03 -17.91 44.36
C ARG A 44 5.01 -18.65 43.49
N ARG A 45 4.16 -19.51 44.10
CA ARG A 45 3.08 -20.21 43.38
C ARG A 45 1.99 -19.24 42.92
N SER A 46 1.62 -18.26 43.74
CA SER A 46 0.64 -17.23 43.36
C SER A 46 1.15 -16.32 42.24
N ALA A 47 2.44 -15.95 42.26
CA ALA A 47 3.05 -15.16 41.24
C ALA A 47 3.14 -15.90 39.87
N LEU A 48 3.42 -17.21 39.91
CA LEU A 48 3.45 -18.05 38.69
C LEU A 48 2.04 -18.27 38.11
N LEU A 49 1.01 -18.41 38.96
CA LEU A 49 -0.38 -18.53 38.51
C LEU A 49 -0.92 -17.20 37.95
N ALA A 50 -0.59 -16.07 38.58
CA ALA A 50 -0.97 -14.75 38.10
C ALA A 50 -0.25 -14.40 36.78
N GLY A 51 1.03 -14.75 36.63
CA GLY A 51 1.78 -14.58 35.39
C GLY A 51 1.24 -15.44 34.24
N GLY A 52 0.86 -16.69 34.52
CA GLY A 52 0.25 -17.59 33.54
C GLY A 52 -1.13 -17.12 33.06
N LEU A 53 -1.95 -16.56 33.96
CA LEU A 53 -3.26 -16.02 33.61
C LEU A 53 -3.15 -14.74 32.76
N ALA A 54 -2.20 -13.85 33.07
CA ALA A 54 -1.95 -12.63 32.31
C ALA A 54 -1.46 -12.92 30.87
N ILE A 55 -0.58 -13.90 30.73
CA ILE A 55 -0.09 -14.35 29.40
C ILE A 55 -1.22 -15.00 28.60
N GLY A 56 -2.06 -15.81 29.25
CA GLY A 56 -3.21 -16.45 28.60
C GLY A 56 -4.25 -15.44 28.10
N VAL A 57 -4.56 -14.40 28.88
CA VAL A 57 -5.47 -13.32 28.45
C VAL A 57 -4.87 -12.49 27.32
N MET A 58 -3.57 -12.18 27.38
CA MET A 58 -2.89 -11.45 26.29
C MET A 58 -2.85 -12.24 24.97
N MET A 59 -2.66 -13.56 25.02
CA MET A 59 -2.73 -14.40 23.82
C MET A 59 -4.15 -14.49 23.26
N MET A 60 -5.18 -14.60 24.10
CA MET A 60 -6.57 -14.64 23.63
C MET A 60 -7.01 -13.34 22.97
N THR A 61 -6.61 -12.18 23.48
CA THR A 61 -6.93 -10.89 22.85
C THR A 61 -6.21 -10.70 21.52
N ALA A 62 -4.96 -11.13 21.39
CA ALA A 62 -4.20 -11.06 20.16
C ALA A 62 -4.79 -11.94 19.04
N VAL A 63 -5.25 -13.14 19.37
CA VAL A 63 -5.91 -14.04 18.41
C VAL A 63 -7.25 -13.46 17.95
N ALA A 64 -8.07 -12.96 18.88
CA ALA A 64 -9.36 -12.34 18.54
C ALA A 64 -9.19 -11.10 17.63
N SER A 65 -8.15 -10.28 17.86
CA SER A 65 -7.84 -9.14 17.01
C SER A 65 -7.36 -9.53 15.60
N ALA A 66 -6.59 -10.61 15.51
CA ALA A 66 -6.10 -11.12 14.21
C ALA A 66 -7.25 -11.72 13.38
N ASP A 67 -8.19 -12.41 14.01
CA ASP A 67 -9.36 -12.97 13.34
C ASP A 67 -10.30 -11.84 12.87
N ALA A 68 -10.57 -10.83 13.70
CA ALA A 68 -11.35 -9.67 13.34
C ALA A 68 -10.74 -8.89 12.17
N LEU A 69 -9.41 -8.73 12.13
CA LEU A 69 -8.73 -8.12 10.98
C LEU A 69 -8.93 -8.96 9.70
N LYS A 70 -8.83 -10.28 9.80
CA LYS A 70 -9.03 -11.16 8.64
C LYS A 70 -10.47 -11.09 8.11
N GLU A 71 -11.46 -10.97 8.97
CA GLU A 71 -12.86 -10.79 8.57
C GLU A 71 -13.05 -9.50 7.77
N GLU A 72 -12.32 -8.42 8.09
CA GLU A 72 -12.43 -7.17 7.34
C GLU A 72 -11.64 -7.16 6.04
N ILE A 73 -10.39 -7.72 6.01
CA ILE A 73 -9.48 -7.52 4.87
C ILE A 73 -9.31 -8.75 3.97
N VAL A 74 -9.62 -9.95 4.47
CA VAL A 74 -9.53 -11.20 3.69
C VAL A 74 -10.71 -12.13 3.96
N PRO A 75 -11.97 -11.64 3.88
CA PRO A 75 -13.16 -12.40 4.24
C PRO A 75 -13.34 -13.69 3.43
N THR A 76 -12.68 -13.79 2.28
CA THR A 76 -12.74 -14.97 1.40
C THR A 76 -11.49 -15.86 1.50
N GLY A 77 -10.58 -15.57 2.44
CA GLY A 77 -9.28 -16.24 2.54
C GLY A 77 -8.25 -15.80 1.49
N LYS A 78 -8.58 -14.81 0.67
CA LYS A 78 -7.70 -14.16 -0.30
C LYS A 78 -7.79 -12.66 -0.15
N LEU A 79 -6.69 -11.94 -0.44
CA LEU A 79 -6.74 -10.49 -0.55
C LEU A 79 -7.22 -10.12 -1.96
N ARG A 80 -8.43 -9.57 -2.07
CA ARG A 80 -9.01 -9.12 -3.34
C ARG A 80 -8.63 -7.66 -3.59
N VAL A 81 -7.71 -7.45 -4.52
CA VAL A 81 -7.20 -6.12 -4.87
C VAL A 81 -7.89 -5.62 -6.13
N ALA A 82 -8.70 -4.56 -6.02
CA ALA A 82 -9.30 -3.92 -7.19
C ALA A 82 -8.27 -3.10 -7.95
N ILE A 83 -8.13 -3.37 -9.24
CA ILE A 83 -7.21 -2.69 -10.14
C ILE A 83 -7.94 -2.14 -11.38
N ALA A 84 -7.50 -0.97 -11.84
CA ALA A 84 -7.98 -0.40 -13.10
C ALA A 84 -6.92 -0.60 -14.18
N ILE A 85 -7.32 -1.20 -15.31
CA ILE A 85 -6.43 -1.38 -16.45
C ILE A 85 -6.36 -0.09 -17.26
N SER A 86 -5.14 0.36 -17.51
CA SER A 86 -4.83 1.46 -18.43
C SER A 86 -4.19 0.93 -19.71
N PRO A 87 -4.89 0.94 -20.84
CA PRO A 87 -4.32 0.50 -22.12
C PRO A 87 -3.13 1.36 -22.58
N ALA A 88 -3.14 2.64 -22.21
CA ALA A 88 -2.04 3.55 -22.50
C ALA A 88 -0.78 3.28 -21.66
N GLY A 89 -0.89 2.46 -20.61
CA GLY A 89 0.17 2.26 -19.62
C GLY A 89 0.10 3.26 -18.48
N GLY A 90 1.26 3.52 -17.86
CA GLY A 90 1.39 4.33 -16.65
C GLY A 90 1.69 3.46 -15.45
N ALA A 91 2.85 3.70 -14.80
CA ALA A 91 3.35 2.83 -13.73
C ALA A 91 2.46 2.81 -12.48
N PHE A 92 1.69 3.88 -12.23
CA PHE A 92 0.74 3.99 -11.11
C PHE A 92 -0.64 3.40 -11.42
N TRP A 93 -0.80 2.84 -12.61
CA TRP A 93 -1.98 2.10 -13.05
C TRP A 93 -1.59 0.65 -13.34
N SER A 94 -2.58 -0.18 -13.62
CA SER A 94 -2.30 -1.57 -13.96
C SER A 94 -2.37 -1.80 -15.45
N THR A 95 -1.48 -2.65 -15.97
CA THR A 95 -1.50 -3.12 -17.35
C THR A 95 -1.62 -4.63 -17.38
N LYS A 96 -2.24 -5.19 -18.40
CA LYS A 96 -2.28 -6.64 -18.63
C LYS A 96 -1.15 -7.02 -19.58
N LYS A 97 -0.31 -7.98 -19.16
CA LYS A 97 0.78 -8.52 -19.97
C LYS A 97 0.28 -9.57 -20.98
N ALA A 98 1.13 -9.91 -21.93
CA ALA A 98 0.82 -10.93 -22.95
C ALA A 98 0.59 -12.33 -22.37
N ASP A 99 1.22 -12.65 -21.23
CA ASP A 99 1.04 -13.91 -20.49
C ASP A 99 -0.23 -13.94 -19.63
N GLY A 100 -1.03 -12.87 -19.68
CA GLY A 100 -2.27 -12.71 -18.90
C GLY A 100 -2.07 -12.17 -17.50
N SER A 101 -0.83 -12.04 -17.01
CA SER A 101 -0.51 -11.43 -15.71
C SER A 101 -0.69 -9.90 -15.74
N TYR A 102 -0.65 -9.28 -14.55
CA TYR A 102 -0.75 -7.83 -14.40
C TYR A 102 0.59 -7.23 -13.97
N ALA A 103 0.82 -5.96 -14.30
CA ALA A 103 1.94 -5.15 -13.86
C ALA A 103 1.48 -3.76 -13.45
N GLY A 104 2.26 -3.08 -12.61
CA GLY A 104 2.00 -1.75 -12.08
C GLY A 104 2.27 -1.68 -10.59
N VAL A 105 2.57 -0.49 -10.08
CA VAL A 105 2.81 -0.27 -8.64
C VAL A 105 1.65 -0.81 -7.78
N PRO A 106 0.35 -0.61 -8.13
CA PRO A 106 -0.77 -1.18 -7.39
C PRO A 106 -0.75 -2.72 -7.33
N VAL A 107 -0.28 -3.37 -8.40
CA VAL A 107 -0.18 -4.83 -8.48
C VAL A 107 0.90 -5.33 -7.53
N ASP A 108 2.08 -4.71 -7.55
CA ASP A 108 3.21 -5.11 -6.71
C ASP A 108 2.94 -4.86 -5.22
N LEU A 109 2.31 -3.72 -4.88
CA LEU A 109 1.89 -3.42 -3.51
C LEU A 109 0.82 -4.40 -3.02
N GLY A 110 -0.18 -4.72 -3.84
CA GLY A 110 -1.20 -5.70 -3.52
C GLY A 110 -0.61 -7.09 -3.27
N LYS A 111 0.34 -7.52 -4.08
CA LYS A 111 1.07 -8.78 -3.90
C LYS A 111 1.89 -8.80 -2.60
N ALA A 112 2.61 -7.71 -2.31
CA ALA A 112 3.39 -7.59 -1.08
C ALA A 112 2.48 -7.59 0.17
N MET A 113 1.33 -6.92 0.11
CA MET A 113 0.33 -6.89 1.18
C MET A 113 -0.25 -8.28 1.44
N ALA A 114 -0.65 -9.01 0.40
CA ALA A 114 -1.13 -10.39 0.50
C ALA A 114 -0.08 -11.32 1.11
N SER A 115 1.18 -11.15 0.72
CA SER A 115 2.32 -11.89 1.30
C SER A 115 2.48 -11.61 2.79
N LYS A 116 2.34 -10.35 3.23
CA LYS A 116 2.38 -9.97 4.66
C LYS A 116 1.24 -10.59 5.46
N LEU A 117 0.05 -10.72 4.85
CA LEU A 117 -1.12 -11.39 5.44
C LEU A 117 -1.03 -12.91 5.41
N GLY A 118 -0.09 -13.49 4.66
CA GLY A 118 0.05 -14.93 4.48
C GLY A 118 -1.08 -15.56 3.66
N VAL A 119 -1.69 -14.81 2.72
CA VAL A 119 -2.81 -15.25 1.89
C VAL A 119 -2.52 -15.05 0.39
N PRO A 120 -3.22 -15.77 -0.51
CA PRO A 120 -3.15 -15.49 -1.94
C PRO A 120 -3.72 -14.11 -2.28
N VAL A 121 -3.15 -13.47 -3.33
CA VAL A 121 -3.74 -12.27 -3.93
C VAL A 121 -4.67 -12.66 -5.07
N GLU A 122 -5.80 -11.94 -5.18
CA GLU A 122 -6.73 -12.00 -6.31
C GLU A 122 -6.96 -10.59 -6.86
N TYR A 123 -6.75 -10.39 -8.16
CA TYR A 123 -6.96 -9.07 -8.77
C TYR A 123 -8.36 -8.97 -9.36
N ILE A 124 -9.16 -8.04 -8.84
CA ILE A 124 -10.50 -7.71 -9.34
C ILE A 124 -10.37 -6.59 -10.37
N VAL A 125 -10.46 -6.97 -11.63
CA VAL A 125 -10.18 -6.08 -12.75
C VAL A 125 -11.37 -5.21 -13.10
N HIS A 126 -11.12 -3.91 -13.23
CA HIS A 126 -12.06 -2.91 -13.70
C HIS A 126 -11.49 -2.16 -14.92
N GLN A 127 -12.35 -1.64 -15.76
CA GLN A 127 -11.94 -0.88 -16.96
C GLN A 127 -11.43 0.53 -16.60
N ASN A 128 -11.84 1.07 -15.46
CA ASN A 128 -11.41 2.39 -14.99
C ASN A 128 -11.64 2.53 -13.48
N SER A 129 -11.06 3.59 -12.89
CA SER A 129 -11.18 3.87 -11.46
C SER A 129 -12.58 4.29 -11.01
N GLY A 130 -13.44 4.73 -11.94
CA GLY A 130 -14.84 5.02 -11.64
C GLY A 130 -15.62 3.75 -11.31
N GLN A 131 -15.42 2.67 -12.08
CA GLN A 131 -16.04 1.38 -11.82
C GLN A 131 -15.62 0.78 -10.48
N ILE A 132 -14.35 0.94 -10.06
CA ILE A 132 -13.90 0.54 -8.71
C ILE A 132 -14.69 1.32 -7.65
N THR A 133 -14.85 2.64 -7.86
CA THR A 133 -15.61 3.50 -6.94
C THR A 133 -17.06 3.08 -6.84
N ASP A 134 -17.69 2.71 -7.96
CA ASP A 134 -19.09 2.27 -7.98
C ASP A 134 -19.28 0.90 -7.32
N ALA A 135 -18.25 0.06 -7.35
CA ALA A 135 -18.24 -1.25 -6.70
C ALA A 135 -17.85 -1.21 -5.20
N ALA A 136 -17.56 -0.05 -4.61
CA ALA A 136 -17.03 0.06 -3.25
C ALA A 136 -17.92 -0.60 -2.17
N SER A 137 -19.24 -0.50 -2.30
CA SER A 137 -20.20 -1.12 -1.37
C SER A 137 -20.65 -2.53 -1.76
N SER A 138 -20.07 -3.11 -2.82
CA SER A 138 -20.52 -4.41 -3.34
C SER A 138 -19.92 -5.62 -2.63
N GLY A 139 -18.92 -5.42 -1.75
CA GLY A 139 -18.15 -6.48 -1.10
C GLY A 139 -17.30 -7.33 -2.08
N LYS A 140 -17.04 -6.83 -3.30
CA LYS A 140 -16.29 -7.57 -4.32
C LYS A 140 -14.78 -7.41 -4.23
N TRP A 141 -14.30 -6.42 -3.51
CA TRP A 141 -12.87 -6.15 -3.32
C TRP A 141 -12.60 -5.69 -1.88
N ASP A 142 -11.38 -5.85 -1.42
CA ASP A 142 -10.95 -5.56 -0.05
C ASP A 142 -10.03 -4.33 0.00
N VAL A 143 -9.17 -4.17 -1.00
CA VAL A 143 -8.18 -3.08 -1.08
C VAL A 143 -8.12 -2.55 -2.51
N THR A 144 -7.83 -1.25 -2.64
CA THR A 144 -7.56 -0.62 -3.93
C THR A 144 -6.57 0.53 -3.78
N PHE A 145 -6.09 1.05 -4.91
CA PHE A 145 -5.15 2.16 -5.00
C PHE A 145 -5.70 3.17 -6.00
N LEU A 146 -6.28 4.27 -5.50
CA LEU A 146 -7.02 5.23 -6.32
C LEU A 146 -6.67 6.68 -6.00
N PRO A 147 -6.85 7.60 -6.97
CA PRO A 147 -6.89 9.01 -6.66
C PRO A 147 -7.99 9.33 -5.65
N GLU A 148 -7.63 10.02 -4.57
CA GLU A 148 -8.56 10.49 -3.56
C GLU A 148 -9.34 11.71 -4.04
N ASP A 149 -10.62 11.80 -3.71
CA ASP A 149 -11.44 13.00 -3.80
C ASP A 149 -12.67 12.91 -2.87
N PRO A 150 -13.36 14.04 -2.59
CA PRO A 150 -14.51 14.05 -1.68
C PRO A 150 -15.67 13.15 -2.09
N ALA A 151 -15.86 12.86 -3.37
CA ALA A 151 -16.93 11.97 -3.82
C ALA A 151 -16.60 10.50 -3.51
N ARG A 152 -15.32 10.13 -3.62
CA ARG A 152 -14.82 8.79 -3.26
C ARG A 152 -14.75 8.58 -1.76
N ALA A 153 -14.33 9.59 -1.00
CA ALA A 153 -14.27 9.53 0.46
C ALA A 153 -15.65 9.26 1.12
N LYS A 154 -16.74 9.44 0.40
CA LYS A 154 -18.10 9.03 0.84
C LYS A 154 -18.38 7.54 0.65
N LYS A 155 -17.54 6.81 -0.06
CA LYS A 155 -17.75 5.41 -0.45
C LYS A 155 -16.63 4.48 0.03
N MET A 156 -15.47 5.03 0.39
CA MET A 156 -14.30 4.27 0.84
C MET A 156 -13.44 5.10 1.79
N ALA A 157 -12.72 4.41 2.67
CA ALA A 157 -11.75 5.02 3.58
C ALA A 157 -10.36 5.01 2.95
N PHE A 158 -9.69 6.16 2.96
CA PHE A 158 -8.35 6.33 2.40
C PHE A 158 -7.28 6.25 3.48
N GLY A 159 -6.22 5.50 3.21
CA GLY A 159 -4.98 5.45 3.97
C GLY A 159 -3.93 6.40 3.40
N PRO A 160 -2.62 6.14 3.63
CA PRO A 160 -1.55 7.04 3.22
C PRO A 160 -1.48 7.25 1.71
N ILE A 161 -1.16 8.50 1.36
CA ILE A 161 -0.88 8.92 -0.03
C ILE A 161 0.52 8.41 -0.39
N TYR A 162 0.67 7.82 -1.58
CA TYR A 162 1.96 7.36 -2.07
C TYR A 162 2.37 7.99 -3.41
N GLU A 163 1.43 8.69 -4.10
CA GLU A 163 1.70 9.32 -5.38
C GLU A 163 0.95 10.64 -5.54
N VAL A 164 1.55 11.60 -6.25
CA VAL A 164 0.87 12.81 -6.72
C VAL A 164 1.07 12.92 -8.22
N ALA A 165 -0.04 12.96 -8.94
CA ALA A 165 -0.08 13.10 -10.38
C ALA A 165 -0.67 14.44 -10.80
N ASP A 166 -0.12 15.01 -11.84
CA ASP A 166 -0.70 16.16 -12.54
C ASP A 166 -1.76 15.68 -13.53
N ALA A 167 -2.92 16.32 -13.54
CA ALA A 167 -3.94 16.14 -14.57
C ALA A 167 -3.89 17.28 -15.58
N THR A 168 -3.93 16.92 -16.86
CA THR A 168 -3.89 17.85 -17.97
C THR A 168 -4.73 17.34 -19.14
N TYR A 169 -4.51 17.86 -20.34
CA TYR A 169 -5.18 17.45 -21.56
C TYR A 169 -4.18 17.02 -22.62
N ILE A 170 -4.55 16.02 -23.40
CA ILE A 170 -3.94 15.74 -24.70
C ILE A 170 -4.89 16.24 -25.79
N VAL A 171 -4.38 16.91 -26.81
CA VAL A 171 -5.15 17.38 -27.95
C VAL A 171 -4.94 16.49 -29.16
N LYS A 172 -5.95 16.41 -30.06
CA LYS A 172 -5.95 15.57 -31.24
C LYS A 172 -4.77 15.89 -32.19
N PRO A 173 -4.44 14.97 -33.07
CA PRO A 173 -3.40 15.22 -34.09
C PRO A 173 -3.65 16.50 -34.91
N GLY A 174 -2.61 17.31 -35.10
CA GLY A 174 -2.68 18.55 -35.87
C GLY A 174 -3.46 19.69 -35.22
N SER A 175 -3.88 19.56 -33.97
CA SER A 175 -4.59 20.63 -33.25
C SER A 175 -3.73 21.89 -33.10
N PRO A 176 -4.28 23.10 -33.37
CA PRO A 176 -3.59 24.37 -33.13
C PRO A 176 -3.54 24.73 -31.64
N VAL A 177 -4.35 24.05 -30.75
CA VAL A 177 -4.44 24.32 -29.34
C VAL A 177 -3.13 24.03 -28.63
N THR A 178 -2.57 25.00 -27.90
CA THR A 178 -1.29 24.90 -27.20
C THR A 178 -1.38 25.16 -25.71
N ASN A 179 -2.51 25.70 -25.22
CA ASN A 179 -2.73 26.09 -23.83
C ASN A 179 -4.21 25.94 -23.42
N PHE A 180 -4.52 26.12 -22.16
CA PHE A 180 -5.88 25.95 -21.62
C PHE A 180 -6.85 27.04 -22.09
N GLU A 181 -6.40 28.27 -22.32
CA GLU A 181 -7.24 29.36 -22.82
C GLU A 181 -7.78 29.02 -24.21
N GLN A 182 -6.94 28.50 -25.08
CA GLN A 182 -7.35 28.05 -26.42
C GLN A 182 -8.19 26.78 -26.39
N LEU A 183 -8.03 25.93 -25.35
CA LEU A 183 -8.85 24.74 -25.18
C LEU A 183 -10.26 25.07 -24.67
N ASP A 184 -10.41 26.07 -23.79
CA ASP A 184 -11.71 26.39 -23.17
C ASP A 184 -12.55 27.32 -24.07
N GLN A 185 -12.81 26.88 -25.30
CA GLN A 185 -13.62 27.62 -26.27
C GLN A 185 -14.92 26.87 -26.58
N ALA A 186 -15.97 27.62 -26.90
CA ALA A 186 -17.24 27.06 -27.36
C ALA A 186 -17.04 26.20 -28.63
N GLY A 187 -17.66 25.01 -28.62
CA GLY A 187 -17.52 24.06 -29.75
C GLY A 187 -16.38 23.05 -29.57
N ILE A 188 -15.40 23.28 -28.68
CA ILE A 188 -14.38 22.29 -28.37
C ILE A 188 -14.98 21.11 -27.60
N LYS A 189 -14.68 19.89 -28.06
CA LYS A 189 -15.17 18.62 -27.48
C LYS A 189 -14.08 17.97 -26.65
N VAL A 190 -14.21 17.98 -25.33
CA VAL A 190 -13.28 17.35 -24.41
C VAL A 190 -13.85 16.04 -23.87
N ALA A 191 -13.14 14.94 -24.04
CA ALA A 191 -13.52 13.67 -23.44
C ALA A 191 -12.90 13.50 -22.06
N ALA A 192 -13.56 12.73 -21.21
CA ALA A 192 -13.04 12.21 -19.95
C ALA A 192 -13.66 10.87 -19.63
N VAL A 193 -13.01 10.06 -18.78
CA VAL A 193 -13.57 8.79 -18.33
C VAL A 193 -14.57 9.04 -17.20
N ASN A 194 -15.74 8.42 -17.27
CA ASN A 194 -16.81 8.57 -16.30
C ASN A 194 -16.36 8.25 -14.86
N ASN A 195 -16.90 9.01 -13.90
CA ASN A 195 -16.68 8.83 -12.46
C ASN A 195 -15.22 8.93 -12.01
N THR A 196 -14.34 9.55 -12.82
CA THR A 196 -12.95 9.80 -12.46
C THR A 196 -12.74 11.17 -11.83
N THR A 197 -11.66 11.31 -11.07
CA THR A 197 -11.23 12.60 -10.48
C THR A 197 -10.86 13.60 -11.56
N THR A 198 -10.31 13.12 -12.68
CA THR A 198 -9.94 13.95 -13.85
C THR A 198 -11.16 14.50 -14.57
N MET A 199 -12.23 13.69 -14.74
CA MET A 199 -13.49 14.18 -15.30
C MET A 199 -14.08 15.31 -14.43
N ARG A 200 -14.21 15.07 -13.12
CA ARG A 200 -14.73 16.10 -12.20
C ARG A 200 -13.86 17.36 -12.21
N GLY A 201 -12.53 17.19 -12.25
CA GLY A 201 -11.61 18.32 -12.37
C GLY A 201 -11.77 19.10 -13.67
N ALA A 202 -11.87 18.41 -14.81
CA ALA A 202 -12.09 19.03 -16.10
C ALA A 202 -13.40 19.81 -16.18
N MET A 203 -14.49 19.24 -15.64
CA MET A 203 -15.81 19.93 -15.57
C MET A 203 -15.79 21.19 -14.70
N VAL A 204 -14.94 21.23 -13.68
CA VAL A 204 -14.76 22.43 -12.85
C VAL A 204 -13.85 23.45 -13.54
N HIS A 205 -12.82 22.99 -14.24
CA HIS A 205 -11.83 23.83 -14.89
C HIS A 205 -12.35 24.53 -16.15
N LEU A 206 -12.96 23.75 -17.06
CA LEU A 206 -13.48 24.26 -18.33
C LEU A 206 -14.87 24.87 -18.14
N LYS A 207 -15.08 26.06 -18.71
CA LYS A 207 -16.34 26.82 -18.61
C LYS A 207 -17.10 26.87 -19.93
N ASN A 208 -16.39 26.86 -21.05
CA ASN A 208 -16.93 27.05 -22.38
C ASN A 208 -16.87 25.78 -23.22
N ALA A 209 -15.80 24.99 -23.09
CA ALA A 209 -15.62 23.73 -23.77
C ALA A 209 -16.53 22.62 -23.17
N LYS A 210 -17.08 21.78 -24.04
CA LYS A 210 -17.98 20.69 -23.59
C LYS A 210 -17.20 19.47 -23.14
N VAL A 211 -17.28 19.13 -21.86
CA VAL A 211 -16.76 17.88 -21.31
C VAL A 211 -17.80 16.77 -21.42
N THR A 212 -17.43 15.67 -22.09
CA THR A 212 -18.29 14.48 -22.25
C THR A 212 -17.61 13.27 -21.64
N GLY A 213 -18.36 12.51 -20.81
CA GLY A 213 -17.88 11.30 -20.17
C GLY A 213 -18.08 10.07 -21.07
N TYR A 214 -17.10 9.17 -21.08
CA TYR A 214 -17.09 7.91 -21.80
C TYR A 214 -16.79 6.76 -20.83
N GLN A 215 -17.12 5.52 -21.23
CA GLN A 215 -16.98 4.37 -20.33
C GLN A 215 -15.56 3.81 -20.30
N THR A 216 -14.83 3.85 -21.41
CA THR A 216 -13.53 3.20 -21.53
C THR A 216 -12.47 4.13 -22.10
N TYR A 217 -11.22 3.85 -21.79
CA TYR A 217 -10.06 4.52 -22.39
C TYR A 217 -9.93 4.22 -23.87
N ASP A 218 -10.24 2.97 -24.29
CA ASP A 218 -10.13 2.53 -25.70
C ASP A 218 -11.08 3.29 -26.59
N GLU A 219 -12.30 3.54 -26.13
CA GLU A 219 -13.29 4.37 -26.84
C GLU A 219 -12.72 5.78 -27.09
N ILE A 220 -12.23 6.43 -26.02
CA ILE A 220 -11.67 7.78 -26.12
C ILE A 220 -10.41 7.80 -27.01
N PHE A 221 -9.54 6.79 -26.88
CA PHE A 221 -8.35 6.63 -27.72
C PHE A 221 -8.72 6.58 -29.21
N GLY A 222 -9.71 5.79 -29.57
CA GLY A 222 -10.24 5.71 -30.94
C GLY A 222 -10.78 7.05 -31.43
N LEU A 223 -11.59 7.73 -30.63
CA LEU A 223 -12.19 9.03 -30.96
C LEU A 223 -11.11 10.13 -31.14
N LEU A 224 -10.10 10.16 -30.26
CA LEU A 224 -9.00 11.13 -30.35
C LEU A 224 -8.18 10.91 -31.61
N LYS A 225 -7.82 9.65 -31.89
CA LYS A 225 -7.07 9.25 -33.10
C LYS A 225 -7.83 9.58 -34.39
N ALA A 226 -9.14 9.43 -34.38
CA ALA A 226 -10.02 9.76 -35.51
C ALA A 226 -10.34 11.28 -35.62
N GLY A 227 -9.87 12.11 -34.66
CA GLY A 227 -10.18 13.54 -34.61
C GLY A 227 -11.63 13.88 -34.31
N GLN A 228 -12.42 12.94 -33.80
CA GLN A 228 -13.86 13.11 -33.48
C GLN A 228 -14.07 13.86 -32.15
N ILE A 229 -13.06 13.89 -31.31
CA ILE A 229 -12.94 14.76 -30.14
C ILE A 229 -11.70 15.63 -30.27
N ASP A 230 -11.69 16.79 -29.64
CA ASP A 230 -10.61 17.74 -29.73
C ASP A 230 -9.54 17.52 -28.68
N ALA A 231 -9.94 17.04 -27.48
CA ALA A 231 -9.02 16.76 -26.39
C ALA A 231 -9.54 15.66 -25.44
N PHE A 232 -8.61 15.11 -24.66
CA PHE A 232 -8.90 14.16 -23.59
C PHE A 232 -8.23 14.58 -22.28
N ALA A 233 -9.00 14.60 -21.18
CA ALA A 233 -8.55 14.93 -19.83
C ALA A 233 -8.13 13.67 -19.06
N LEU A 234 -6.86 13.57 -18.65
CA LEU A 234 -6.35 12.42 -17.89
C LEU A 234 -5.10 12.84 -17.09
N SER A 235 -4.49 11.89 -16.34
CA SER A 235 -3.19 12.11 -15.73
C SER A 235 -2.11 12.26 -16.79
N ARG A 236 -1.15 13.14 -16.54
CA ARG A 236 -0.08 13.49 -17.48
C ARG A 236 0.71 12.28 -17.95
N ASP A 237 1.10 11.39 -17.03
CA ASP A 237 1.87 10.18 -17.32
C ASP A 237 1.17 9.26 -18.34
N GLN A 238 -0.15 9.08 -18.18
CA GLN A 238 -0.96 8.31 -19.12
C GLN A 238 -1.11 9.02 -20.47
N LEU A 239 -1.29 10.35 -20.47
CA LEU A 239 -1.38 11.13 -21.71
C LEU A 239 -0.05 11.13 -22.47
N GLU A 240 1.09 11.20 -21.80
CA GLU A 240 2.40 11.10 -22.41
C GLU A 240 2.65 9.70 -23.00
N ALA A 241 2.18 8.64 -22.34
CA ALA A 241 2.22 7.29 -22.88
C ALA A 241 1.30 7.14 -24.10
N MET A 242 0.13 7.78 -24.10
CA MET A 242 -0.81 7.82 -25.21
C MET A 242 -0.25 8.61 -26.40
N ALA A 243 0.42 9.72 -26.18
CA ALA A 243 1.03 10.55 -27.23
C ALA A 243 2.07 9.77 -28.06
N LYS A 244 2.79 8.83 -27.44
CA LYS A 244 3.71 7.93 -28.13
C LYS A 244 3.00 6.98 -29.11
N GLN A 245 1.72 6.70 -28.89
CA GLN A 245 0.92 5.77 -29.68
C GLN A 245 0.07 6.49 -30.76
N ILE A 246 -0.15 7.81 -30.60
CA ILE A 246 -0.91 8.62 -31.54
C ILE A 246 -0.01 9.79 -32.02
N PRO A 247 0.78 9.62 -33.08
CA PRO A 247 1.63 10.68 -33.62
C PRO A 247 0.83 11.93 -33.97
N GLY A 248 1.43 13.10 -33.73
CA GLY A 248 0.83 14.41 -34.01
C GLY A 248 -0.08 14.95 -32.91
N THR A 249 -0.36 14.17 -31.83
CA THR A 249 -0.99 14.69 -30.65
C THR A 249 -0.03 15.52 -29.80
N ARG A 250 -0.57 16.35 -28.91
CA ARG A 250 0.21 17.17 -27.97
C ARG A 250 -0.40 17.09 -26.59
N VAL A 251 0.41 16.78 -25.59
CA VAL A 251 0.06 16.94 -24.18
C VAL A 251 0.31 18.41 -23.79
N LEU A 252 -0.69 19.08 -23.21
CA LEU A 252 -0.55 20.47 -22.80
C LEU A 252 0.36 20.60 -21.57
N GLY A 253 1.16 21.68 -21.53
CA GLY A 253 2.16 21.89 -20.49
C GLY A 253 1.57 22.22 -19.12
N GLU A 254 0.37 22.80 -19.09
CA GLU A 254 -0.32 23.26 -17.87
C GLU A 254 -0.96 22.09 -17.11
N THR A 255 -1.23 22.32 -15.84
CA THR A 255 -1.89 21.36 -14.94
C THR A 255 -3.17 21.98 -14.40
N PHE A 256 -4.32 21.40 -14.70
CA PHE A 256 -5.60 21.89 -14.16
C PHE A 256 -5.93 21.33 -12.77
N LYS A 257 -5.33 20.19 -12.40
CA LYS A 257 -5.54 19.56 -11.08
C LYS A 257 -4.34 18.71 -10.71
N LYS A 258 -3.92 18.81 -9.45
CA LYS A 258 -3.08 17.80 -8.81
C LYS A 258 -3.97 16.76 -8.15
N THR A 259 -3.74 15.50 -8.43
CA THR A 259 -4.44 14.37 -7.83
C THR A 259 -3.48 13.61 -6.92
N VAL A 260 -3.93 13.26 -5.74
CA VAL A 260 -3.19 12.40 -4.81
C VAL A 260 -3.75 10.99 -4.89
N THR A 261 -2.88 9.99 -5.03
CA THR A 261 -3.27 8.58 -5.05
C THR A 261 -2.90 7.95 -3.71
N ALA A 262 -3.87 7.27 -3.12
CA ALA A 262 -3.74 6.63 -1.83
C ALA A 262 -4.23 5.17 -1.90
N VAL A 263 -3.82 4.36 -0.93
CA VAL A 263 -4.44 3.08 -0.66
C VAL A 263 -5.84 3.32 -0.08
N ALA A 264 -6.81 2.49 -0.41
CA ALA A 264 -8.17 2.60 0.13
C ALA A 264 -8.78 1.23 0.41
N VAL A 265 -9.68 1.21 1.38
CA VAL A 265 -10.51 0.06 1.79
C VAL A 265 -11.99 0.47 1.76
N PRO A 266 -12.96 -0.46 1.72
CA PRO A 266 -14.37 -0.11 1.88
C PRO A 266 -14.61 0.68 3.17
N LEU A 267 -15.71 1.47 3.21
CA LEU A 267 -16.14 2.12 4.46
C LEU A 267 -16.45 1.07 5.54
N ASP A 268 -16.40 1.51 6.81
CA ASP A 268 -16.73 0.69 7.99
C ASP A 268 -15.81 -0.52 8.21
N HIS A 269 -14.57 -0.46 7.67
CA HIS A 269 -13.51 -1.44 7.87
C HIS A 269 -12.29 -0.83 8.58
N PRO A 270 -12.40 -0.41 9.86
CA PRO A 270 -11.36 0.34 10.56
C PRO A 270 -10.07 -0.48 10.79
N LEU A 271 -10.18 -1.79 11.01
CA LEU A 271 -9.02 -2.66 11.18
C LEU A 271 -8.27 -2.83 9.85
N ALA A 272 -9.00 -2.97 8.75
CA ALA A 272 -8.39 -3.00 7.42
C ALA A 272 -7.69 -1.67 7.10
N LEU A 273 -8.29 -0.52 7.45
CA LEU A 273 -7.69 0.79 7.26
C LEU A 273 -6.40 0.95 8.09
N SER A 274 -6.42 0.52 9.35
CA SER A 274 -5.22 0.52 10.20
C SER A 274 -4.13 -0.34 9.61
N PHE A 275 -4.47 -1.57 9.19
CA PHE A 275 -3.51 -2.49 8.58
C PHE A 275 -2.88 -1.92 7.31
N VAL A 276 -3.67 -1.39 6.35
CA VAL A 276 -3.10 -0.83 5.11
C VAL A 276 -2.25 0.41 5.39
N THR A 277 -2.60 1.19 6.42
CA THR A 277 -1.83 2.35 6.86
C THR A 277 -0.44 1.95 7.36
N ASP A 278 -0.38 0.95 8.23
CA ASP A 278 0.88 0.44 8.77
C ASP A 278 1.69 -0.29 7.69
N PHE A 279 1.02 -1.07 6.83
CA PHE A 279 1.67 -1.69 5.68
C PHE A 279 2.36 -0.66 4.78
N MET A 280 1.71 0.47 4.46
CA MET A 280 2.30 1.48 3.59
C MET A 280 3.52 2.15 4.21
N LYS A 281 3.54 2.39 5.52
CA LYS A 281 4.71 2.89 6.25
C LYS A 281 5.87 1.88 6.20
N ASP A 282 5.57 0.62 6.51
CA ASP A 282 6.56 -0.46 6.47
C ASP A 282 7.09 -0.67 5.05
N ALA A 283 6.23 -0.61 4.02
CA ALA A 283 6.61 -0.76 2.63
C ALA A 283 7.61 0.31 2.16
N ILE A 284 7.54 1.51 2.73
CA ILE A 284 8.53 2.56 2.50
C ILE A 284 9.82 2.23 3.25
N ALA A 285 9.75 1.91 4.54
CA ALA A 285 10.90 1.62 5.40
C ALA A 285 11.71 0.40 4.91
N ASP A 286 11.02 -0.66 4.48
CA ASP A 286 11.62 -1.92 4.02
C ASP A 286 12.00 -1.90 2.53
N GLY A 287 11.82 -0.78 1.85
CA GLY A 287 12.15 -0.60 0.44
C GLY A 287 11.22 -1.33 -0.53
N ILE A 288 10.08 -1.85 -0.08
CA ILE A 288 9.07 -2.49 -0.94
C ILE A 288 8.52 -1.47 -1.95
N MET A 289 8.19 -0.27 -1.48
CA MET A 289 7.72 0.81 -2.33
C MET A 289 8.77 1.21 -3.38
N ARG A 290 10.05 1.31 -2.98
CA ARG A 290 11.14 1.61 -3.90
C ARG A 290 11.28 0.55 -4.98
N ARG A 291 11.24 -0.73 -4.62
CA ARG A 291 11.25 -1.84 -5.59
C ARG A 291 10.05 -1.79 -6.53
N ALA A 292 8.84 -1.57 -6.01
CA ALA A 292 7.65 -1.45 -6.85
C ALA A 292 7.77 -0.31 -7.87
N TYR A 293 8.40 0.82 -7.49
CA TYR A 293 8.67 1.91 -8.45
C TYR A 293 9.69 1.51 -9.50
N ASP A 294 10.81 0.93 -9.08
CA ASP A 294 11.92 0.56 -9.97
C ASP A 294 11.51 -0.50 -11.00
N ASP A 295 10.76 -1.52 -10.56
CA ASP A 295 10.27 -2.62 -11.40
C ASP A 295 9.25 -2.13 -12.44
N ASN A 296 8.58 -1.02 -12.17
CA ASN A 296 7.63 -0.39 -13.09
C ASN A 296 8.20 0.84 -13.83
N GLY A 297 9.54 0.96 -13.91
CA GLY A 297 10.21 1.96 -14.74
C GLY A 297 10.32 3.35 -14.12
N LEU A 298 10.02 3.51 -12.84
CA LEU A 298 10.09 4.78 -12.09
C LEU A 298 11.42 4.97 -11.36
N LYS A 299 12.53 4.45 -11.91
CA LYS A 299 13.86 4.62 -11.33
C LYS A 299 14.17 6.10 -11.14
N GLY A 300 14.59 6.47 -9.93
CA GLY A 300 14.92 7.86 -9.59
C GLY A 300 13.72 8.75 -9.23
N LYS A 301 12.47 8.31 -9.42
CA LYS A 301 11.31 9.06 -8.90
C LYS A 301 11.30 8.94 -7.36
N PRO A 302 11.23 10.07 -6.63
CA PRO A 302 11.16 10.02 -5.16
C PRO A 302 9.96 9.22 -4.68
N VAL A 303 10.18 8.34 -3.72
CA VAL A 303 9.09 7.71 -2.96
C VAL A 303 8.60 8.72 -1.93
N ARG A 304 7.29 8.94 -1.84
CA ARG A 304 6.72 9.77 -0.79
C ARG A 304 6.78 9.07 0.55
N THR A 305 7.00 9.88 1.59
CA THR A 305 7.11 9.42 2.99
C THR A 305 5.99 9.99 3.88
N GLU A 306 5.08 10.78 3.30
CA GLU A 306 3.97 11.44 4.02
C GLU A 306 2.63 11.21 3.32
#